data_c4d27eebb8ece9062c188aaa116d4d17
#
_entry.id   c4d27eebb8ece9062c188aaa116d4d17
#
_cell.length_a   1.000
_cell.length_b   1.000
_cell.length_c   1.000
_cell.angle_alpha   90.00
_cell.angle_beta   90.00
_cell.angle_gamma   90.00
#
_symmetry.space_group_name_H-M   'P 1'
#
loop_
_entity.id
_entity.type
_entity.pdbx_description
1 polymer ?
#
loop_
_entity_poly.entity_id
_entity_poly.type
_entity_poly.pdbx_seq_one_letter_code
_entity_poly.pdbx_strand_id
1 'polypeptide(L)'
;MIEKTRDLLKKNPSLSADEIREKLPAHIRDLIGGETTCVELREGSEQLIFDMGTGARRLGYDMMARGVTGDIHILMTHTHWDHIQGWPFFIPAYIPGNQIHFHSSIKDCEQRFRTQQIFDFFPLALDQMMSKRDFHSYEPGDSFKIGSLKIKTESLIHPGNSTAYRVEKGKKSFIFATDTEFFGPDLEEIVKRKAPFFKGADCLIMDAQYSVKESEQKIGWGHTSMIVAVDCAVAWKVKRLVLTHHEPAHDDLTTMRMLEEAQAYLDERYAGKLELILAREGDTIEI
;
A
#
# COMPACT_ATOMS: atom_id res chain seq x y z
N MET A 1 24.82 -2.70 -8.30
CA MET A 1 25.05 -1.75 -7.18
C MET A 1 26.53 -1.52 -6.90
N ILE A 2 27.28 -2.49 -6.36
CA ILE A 2 28.68 -2.32 -5.89
C ILE A 2 29.61 -1.72 -6.96
N GLU A 3 29.55 -2.17 -8.21
CA GLU A 3 30.42 -1.63 -9.28
C GLU A 3 30.14 -0.16 -9.60
N LYS A 4 28.87 0.21 -9.74
CA LYS A 4 28.48 1.60 -10.01
C LYS A 4 28.82 2.54 -8.85
N THR A 5 28.60 2.09 -7.62
CA THR A 5 29.01 2.84 -6.42
C THR A 5 30.53 3.03 -6.38
N ARG A 6 31.30 1.96 -6.66
CA ARG A 6 32.75 2.03 -6.72
C ARG A 6 33.28 2.97 -7.81
N ASP A 7 32.61 2.98 -8.97
CA ASP A 7 32.99 3.86 -10.08
C ASP A 7 32.67 5.34 -9.77
N LEU A 8 31.56 5.60 -9.08
CA LEU A 8 31.24 6.95 -8.58
C LEU A 8 32.28 7.44 -7.56
N LEU A 9 32.65 6.58 -6.58
CA LEU A 9 33.68 6.89 -5.59
C LEU A 9 35.06 7.10 -6.20
N LYS A 10 35.43 6.30 -7.22
CA LYS A 10 36.71 6.51 -7.93
C LYS A 10 36.78 7.87 -8.62
N LYS A 11 35.65 8.33 -9.19
CA LYS A 11 35.57 9.62 -9.87
C LYS A 11 35.43 10.80 -8.90
N ASN A 12 34.85 10.57 -7.73
CA ASN A 12 34.56 11.59 -6.73
C ASN A 12 34.79 11.02 -5.31
N PRO A 13 36.05 10.95 -4.83
CA PRO A 13 36.35 10.29 -3.55
C PRO A 13 35.80 11.01 -2.31
N SER A 14 35.37 12.26 -2.43
CA SER A 14 34.87 13.09 -1.33
C SER A 14 33.35 13.09 -1.18
N LEU A 15 32.61 12.32 -2.00
CA LEU A 15 31.15 12.27 -1.88
C LEU A 15 30.73 11.59 -0.57
N SER A 16 29.79 12.20 0.12
CA SER A 16 29.06 11.58 1.23
C SER A 16 28.19 10.40 0.75
N ALA A 17 27.73 9.57 1.67
CA ALA A 17 26.84 8.46 1.36
C ALA A 17 25.53 8.93 0.69
N ASP A 18 24.98 10.06 1.15
CA ASP A 18 23.75 10.64 0.61
C ASP A 18 23.96 11.18 -0.81
N GLU A 19 25.09 11.88 -1.06
CA GLU A 19 25.42 12.35 -2.41
C GLU A 19 25.68 11.20 -3.39
N ILE A 20 26.24 10.08 -2.93
CA ILE A 20 26.39 8.88 -3.74
C ILE A 20 25.02 8.29 -4.06
N ARG A 21 24.14 8.18 -3.06
CA ARG A 21 22.78 7.69 -3.23
C ARG A 21 22.02 8.50 -4.28
N GLU A 22 22.04 9.83 -4.20
CA GLU A 22 21.38 10.71 -5.18
C GLU A 22 21.90 10.57 -6.62
N LYS A 23 23.18 10.24 -6.78
CA LYS A 23 23.81 10.06 -8.11
C LYS A 23 23.62 8.66 -8.69
N LEU A 24 23.16 7.70 -7.90
CA LEU A 24 22.84 6.36 -8.40
C LEU A 24 21.53 6.40 -9.21
N PRO A 25 21.42 5.61 -10.30
CA PRO A 25 20.15 5.42 -10.98
C PRO A 25 19.05 4.93 -10.00
N ALA A 26 17.81 5.36 -10.20
CA ALA A 26 16.70 5.06 -9.28
C ALA A 26 16.56 3.57 -8.98
N HIS A 27 16.70 2.68 -9.98
CA HIS A 27 16.65 1.23 -9.84
C HIS A 27 17.84 0.61 -9.07
N ILE A 28 18.78 1.41 -8.61
CA ILE A 28 19.92 0.98 -7.79
C ILE A 28 19.91 1.68 -6.44
N ARG A 29 19.35 2.88 -6.42
CA ARG A 29 19.31 3.76 -5.26
C ARG A 29 18.27 3.31 -4.24
N ASP A 30 17.08 3.01 -4.72
CA ASP A 30 15.91 2.72 -3.90
C ASP A 30 15.36 1.34 -4.28
N LEU A 31 14.87 0.59 -3.32
CA LEU A 31 14.21 -0.67 -3.57
C LEU A 31 12.78 -0.42 -4.08
N ILE A 32 12.34 -1.30 -4.98
CA ILE A 32 10.98 -1.30 -5.51
C ILE A 32 10.37 -2.66 -5.18
N GLY A 33 9.40 -2.71 -4.24
CA GLY A 33 8.74 -3.96 -3.85
C GLY A 33 9.59 -4.91 -3.02
N GLY A 34 10.60 -4.41 -2.29
CA GLY A 34 11.40 -5.21 -1.35
C GLY A 34 10.70 -5.47 -0.02
N GLU A 35 9.77 -4.59 0.36
CA GLU A 35 8.89 -4.73 1.52
C GLU A 35 7.47 -5.03 1.05
N THR A 36 6.72 -5.83 1.80
CA THR A 36 5.30 -6.04 1.54
C THR A 36 4.46 -4.94 2.15
N THR A 37 3.20 -4.87 1.76
CA THR A 37 2.28 -3.75 1.89
C THR A 37 2.16 -3.19 3.30
N CYS A 38 2.56 -1.93 3.49
CA CYS A 38 2.30 -1.11 4.67
C CYS A 38 2.37 0.36 4.29
N VAL A 39 1.27 1.08 4.36
CA VAL A 39 1.20 2.50 3.98
C VAL A 39 0.70 3.32 5.15
N GLU A 40 1.38 4.42 5.50
CA GLU A 40 0.94 5.37 6.51
C GLU A 40 0.27 6.59 5.87
N LEU A 41 -0.89 6.99 6.37
CA LEU A 41 -1.51 8.29 6.12
C LEU A 41 -1.47 9.12 7.38
N ARG A 42 -0.84 10.30 7.32
CA ARG A 42 -0.77 11.25 8.42
C ARG A 42 -1.63 12.46 8.15
N GLU A 43 -2.50 12.80 9.10
CA GLU A 43 -3.29 14.02 9.03
C GLU A 43 -3.44 14.65 10.42
N GLY A 44 -2.72 15.72 10.69
CA GLY A 44 -2.63 16.31 12.03
C GLY A 44 -2.06 15.32 13.03
N SER A 45 -2.84 14.98 14.06
CA SER A 45 -2.49 13.97 15.07
C SER A 45 -2.92 12.53 14.66
N GLU A 46 -3.73 12.39 13.63
CA GLU A 46 -4.26 11.08 13.23
C GLU A 46 -3.19 10.25 12.51
N GLN A 47 -2.99 9.02 12.98
CA GLN A 47 -2.07 8.04 12.40
C GLN A 47 -2.87 6.87 11.87
N LEU A 48 -3.04 6.77 10.55
CA LEU A 48 -3.71 5.66 9.89
C LEU A 48 -2.66 4.82 9.14
N ILE A 49 -2.68 3.52 9.38
CA ILE A 49 -1.80 2.56 8.71
C ILE A 49 -2.68 1.60 7.91
N PHE A 50 -2.37 1.41 6.65
CA PHE A 50 -3.04 0.44 5.79
C PHE A 50 -2.14 -0.78 5.65
N ASP A 51 -2.63 -1.90 6.15
CA ASP A 51 -1.98 -3.19 6.23
C ASP A 51 -0.69 -3.24 7.06
N MET A 52 -0.29 -4.44 7.43
CA MET A 52 0.84 -4.74 8.32
C MET A 52 1.81 -5.73 7.69
N GLY A 53 2.10 -5.54 6.39
CA GLY A 53 3.16 -6.28 5.71
C GLY A 53 4.54 -5.98 6.28
N THR A 54 5.60 -6.48 5.67
CA THR A 54 6.98 -6.34 6.21
C THR A 54 7.40 -4.88 6.37
N GLY A 55 6.85 -3.96 5.56
CA GLY A 55 7.07 -2.51 5.70
C GLY A 55 6.67 -1.96 7.08
N ALA A 56 5.78 -2.64 7.82
CA ALA A 56 5.38 -2.24 9.17
C ALA A 56 6.55 -2.22 10.16
N ARG A 57 7.54 -3.10 10.00
CA ARG A 57 8.75 -3.08 10.81
C ARG A 57 9.52 -1.76 10.66
N ARG A 58 9.75 -1.32 9.43
CA ARG A 58 10.44 -0.05 9.13
C ARG A 58 9.62 1.14 9.61
N LEU A 59 8.31 1.15 9.33
CA LEU A 59 7.40 2.17 9.80
C LEU A 59 7.41 2.28 11.33
N GLY A 60 7.43 1.16 12.05
CA GLY A 60 7.50 1.15 13.51
C GLY A 60 8.73 1.88 14.05
N TYR A 61 9.91 1.66 13.46
CA TYR A 61 11.14 2.38 13.83
C TYR A 61 11.03 3.88 13.54
N ASP A 62 10.47 4.27 12.39
CA ASP A 62 10.26 5.66 12.04
C ASP A 62 9.27 6.34 13.00
N MET A 63 8.15 5.69 13.33
CA MET A 63 7.20 6.20 14.33
C MET A 63 7.84 6.42 15.70
N MET A 64 8.68 5.48 16.15
CA MET A 64 9.45 5.65 17.40
C MET A 64 10.41 6.83 17.33
N ALA A 65 11.12 6.99 16.22
CA ALA A 65 12.03 8.13 16.03
C ALA A 65 11.29 9.48 16.02
N ARG A 66 10.06 9.50 15.51
CA ARG A 66 9.16 10.69 15.55
C ARG A 66 8.47 10.89 16.91
N GLY A 67 8.62 9.98 17.86
CA GLY A 67 7.97 10.05 19.17
C GLY A 67 6.46 9.81 19.13
N VAL A 68 5.97 9.06 18.13
CA VAL A 68 4.54 8.74 18.02
C VAL A 68 4.10 7.82 19.14
N THR A 69 3.07 8.24 19.89
CA THR A 69 2.44 7.50 20.99
C THR A 69 0.94 7.77 21.00
N GLY A 70 0.19 6.93 21.71
CA GLY A 70 -1.26 7.05 21.86
C GLY A 70 -2.03 6.22 20.86
N ASP A 71 -3.05 6.82 20.24
CA ASP A 71 -3.95 6.09 19.33
C ASP A 71 -3.32 5.87 17.95
N ILE A 72 -3.28 4.63 17.50
CA ILE A 72 -2.78 4.21 16.19
C ILE A 72 -3.88 3.37 15.52
N HIS A 73 -4.31 3.77 14.35
CA HIS A 73 -5.39 3.10 13.63
C HIS A 73 -4.83 2.27 12.47
N ILE A 74 -5.09 0.96 12.47
CA ILE A 74 -4.69 0.02 11.43
C ILE A 74 -5.93 -0.41 10.64
N LEU A 75 -5.97 -0.10 9.35
CA LEU A 75 -7.04 -0.43 8.44
C LEU A 75 -6.59 -1.64 7.61
N MET A 76 -7.13 -2.82 7.92
CA MET A 76 -6.76 -4.07 7.27
C MET A 76 -7.60 -4.31 6.03
N THR A 77 -6.94 -4.43 4.87
CA THR A 77 -7.62 -4.81 3.62
C THR A 77 -8.04 -6.27 3.68
N HIS A 78 -7.11 -7.14 4.01
CA HIS A 78 -7.31 -8.57 4.23
C HIS A 78 -6.14 -9.17 5.04
N THR A 79 -6.06 -10.49 5.17
CA THR A 79 -5.06 -11.14 6.03
C THR A 79 -4.22 -12.20 5.31
N HIS A 80 -3.93 -12.02 4.01
CA HIS A 80 -2.87 -12.80 3.39
C HIS A 80 -1.53 -12.49 4.08
N TRP A 81 -0.57 -13.40 3.99
CA TRP A 81 0.67 -13.32 4.74
C TRP A 81 1.42 -12.01 4.54
N ASP A 82 1.53 -11.57 3.32
CA ASP A 82 2.20 -10.34 2.91
C ASP A 82 1.55 -9.06 3.46
N HIS A 83 0.30 -9.14 3.96
CA HIS A 83 -0.40 -8.02 4.61
C HIS A 83 -0.37 -8.06 6.14
N ILE A 84 0.11 -9.14 6.76
CA ILE A 84 0.15 -9.27 8.21
C ILE A 84 1.53 -9.63 8.78
N GLN A 85 2.48 -10.09 7.97
CA GLN A 85 3.72 -10.68 8.46
C GLN A 85 4.66 -9.69 9.18
N GLY A 86 4.50 -8.39 8.98
CA GLY A 86 5.24 -7.36 9.69
C GLY A 86 4.71 -7.02 11.09
N TRP A 87 3.46 -7.38 11.39
CA TRP A 87 2.83 -7.07 12.68
C TRP A 87 3.65 -7.53 13.89
N PRO A 88 4.17 -8.76 13.97
CA PRO A 88 4.96 -9.22 15.12
C PRO A 88 6.24 -8.40 15.36
N PHE A 89 6.67 -7.61 14.37
CA PHE A 89 7.88 -6.78 14.41
C PHE A 89 7.58 -5.28 14.50
N PHE A 90 6.31 -4.90 14.65
CA PHE A 90 5.87 -3.51 14.75
C PHE A 90 6.09 -2.99 16.16
N ILE A 91 7.21 -2.29 16.39
CA ILE A 91 7.66 -1.84 17.73
C ILE A 91 6.58 -1.11 18.52
N PRO A 92 5.76 -0.19 17.95
CA PRO A 92 4.72 0.50 18.72
C PRO A 92 3.73 -0.42 19.43
N ALA A 93 3.56 -1.67 18.97
CA ALA A 93 2.73 -2.68 19.61
C ALA A 93 3.27 -3.16 20.98
N TYR A 94 4.55 -2.93 21.25
CA TYR A 94 5.23 -3.32 22.50
C TYR A 94 5.36 -2.14 23.47
N ILE A 95 4.89 -0.95 23.12
CA ILE A 95 5.03 0.25 23.96
C ILE A 95 3.82 0.40 24.85
N PRO A 96 4.00 0.36 26.19
CA PRO A 96 2.92 0.66 27.14
C PRO A 96 2.37 2.07 26.90
N GLY A 97 1.04 2.20 26.95
CA GLY A 97 0.36 3.47 26.73
C GLY A 97 -0.12 3.68 25.31
N ASN A 98 0.37 2.90 24.33
CA ASN A 98 -0.24 2.89 23.00
C ASN A 98 -1.58 2.14 23.02
N GLN A 99 -2.52 2.65 22.21
CA GLN A 99 -3.81 2.04 21.92
C GLN A 99 -3.87 1.78 20.43
N ILE A 100 -3.94 0.52 20.00
CA ILE A 100 -3.97 0.14 18.60
C ILE A 100 -5.38 -0.32 18.23
N HIS A 101 -5.98 0.36 17.26
CA HIS A 101 -7.34 0.11 16.79
C HIS A 101 -7.28 -0.55 15.41
N PHE A 102 -7.61 -1.84 15.37
CA PHE A 102 -7.77 -2.55 14.09
C PHE A 102 -9.16 -2.31 13.53
N HIS A 103 -9.22 -1.91 12.26
CA HIS A 103 -10.45 -1.73 11.50
C HIS A 103 -10.44 -2.70 10.34
N SER A 104 -11.46 -3.57 10.22
CA SER A 104 -11.47 -4.60 9.19
C SER A 104 -12.89 -5.00 8.80
N SER A 105 -13.07 -5.46 7.56
CA SER A 105 -14.29 -6.17 7.14
C SER A 105 -14.22 -7.69 7.37
N ILE A 106 -13.14 -8.17 7.95
CA ILE A 106 -12.93 -9.58 8.26
C ILE A 106 -13.45 -9.87 9.67
N LYS A 107 -14.51 -10.69 9.77
CA LYS A 107 -15.21 -10.97 11.04
C LYS A 107 -14.32 -11.59 12.12
N ASP A 108 -13.34 -12.40 11.73
CA ASP A 108 -12.40 -13.10 12.60
C ASP A 108 -10.99 -12.52 12.59
N CYS A 109 -10.86 -11.22 12.30
CA CYS A 109 -9.58 -10.53 12.18
C CYS A 109 -8.68 -10.75 13.42
N GLU A 110 -9.19 -10.53 14.62
CA GLU A 110 -8.45 -10.78 15.87
C GLU A 110 -7.94 -12.22 15.96
N GLN A 111 -8.80 -13.20 15.63
CA GLN A 111 -8.42 -14.61 15.71
C GLN A 111 -7.29 -14.95 14.74
N ARG A 112 -7.24 -14.30 13.56
CA ARG A 112 -6.16 -14.51 12.60
C ARG A 112 -4.82 -13.99 13.11
N PHE A 113 -4.79 -12.80 13.73
CA PHE A 113 -3.60 -12.29 14.40
C PHE A 113 -3.17 -13.17 15.59
N ARG A 114 -4.13 -13.70 16.37
CA ARG A 114 -3.83 -14.69 17.43
C ARG A 114 -3.21 -15.95 16.87
N THR A 115 -3.74 -16.45 15.75
CA THR A 115 -3.22 -17.65 15.09
C THR A 115 -1.82 -17.42 14.52
N GLN A 116 -1.55 -16.23 13.94
CA GLN A 116 -0.21 -15.87 13.47
C GLN A 116 0.83 -15.91 14.60
N GLN A 117 0.44 -15.57 15.83
CA GLN A 117 1.35 -15.47 16.98
C GLN A 117 1.20 -16.63 17.97
N ILE A 118 0.75 -17.81 17.54
CA ILE A 118 0.87 -19.02 18.37
C ILE A 118 2.35 -19.39 18.52
N PHE A 119 2.68 -20.04 19.64
CA PHE A 119 4.07 -20.32 20.02
C PHE A 119 4.89 -21.08 18.95
N ASP A 120 4.22 -21.90 18.14
CA ASP A 120 4.88 -22.64 17.05
C ASP A 120 5.39 -21.72 15.92
N PHE A 121 4.85 -20.51 15.78
CA PHE A 121 5.26 -19.55 14.73
C PHE A 121 5.94 -18.31 15.28
N PHE A 122 5.59 -17.87 16.49
CA PHE A 122 6.18 -16.70 17.10
C PHE A 122 6.25 -16.85 18.64
N PRO A 123 7.39 -16.50 19.27
CA PRO A 123 7.60 -16.79 20.70
C PRO A 123 6.78 -15.91 21.65
N LEU A 124 6.09 -14.90 21.16
CA LEU A 124 5.31 -13.97 21.94
C LEU A 124 3.85 -13.93 21.43
N ALA A 125 2.91 -14.37 22.25
CA ALA A 125 1.49 -14.34 21.91
C ALA A 125 0.98 -12.89 21.82
N LEU A 126 -0.11 -12.67 21.05
CA LEU A 126 -0.72 -11.37 20.87
C LEU A 126 -1.00 -10.65 22.20
N ASP A 127 -1.51 -11.37 23.21
CA ASP A 127 -1.85 -10.79 24.53
C ASP A 127 -0.62 -10.37 25.36
N GLN A 128 0.57 -10.81 25.01
CA GLN A 128 1.81 -10.45 25.69
C GLN A 128 2.43 -9.14 25.16
N MET A 129 1.91 -8.59 24.05
CA MET A 129 2.27 -7.26 23.58
C MET A 129 1.71 -6.21 24.54
N MET A 130 2.48 -5.21 24.90
CA MET A 130 2.17 -4.26 25.99
C MET A 130 1.20 -3.13 25.61
N SER A 131 0.98 -2.86 24.32
CA SER A 131 -0.06 -1.93 23.89
C SER A 131 -1.45 -2.51 24.14
N LYS A 132 -2.47 -1.67 24.31
CA LYS A 132 -3.87 -2.09 24.24
C LYS A 132 -4.29 -2.25 22.79
N ARG A 133 -5.25 -3.12 22.53
CA ARG A 133 -5.75 -3.41 21.17
C ARG A 133 -7.25 -3.57 21.17
N ASP A 134 -7.91 -2.95 20.19
CA ASP A 134 -9.33 -3.11 19.89
C ASP A 134 -9.50 -3.55 18.44
N PHE A 135 -10.49 -4.38 18.18
CA PHE A 135 -10.83 -4.87 16.86
C PHE A 135 -12.24 -4.42 16.49
N HIS A 136 -12.33 -3.56 15.48
CA HIS A 136 -13.58 -3.02 14.98
C HIS A 136 -13.94 -3.69 13.66
N SER A 137 -15.16 -4.23 13.57
CA SER A 137 -15.65 -4.92 12.38
C SER A 137 -16.63 -4.05 11.62
N TYR A 138 -16.49 -3.99 10.30
CA TYR A 138 -17.34 -3.24 9.37
C TYR A 138 -17.73 -4.13 8.20
N GLU A 139 -18.88 -3.87 7.59
CA GLU A 139 -19.21 -4.51 6.31
C GLU A 139 -18.76 -3.60 5.14
N PRO A 140 -18.40 -4.17 3.97
CA PRO A 140 -18.15 -3.36 2.78
C PRO A 140 -19.35 -2.48 2.43
N GLY A 141 -19.11 -1.18 2.22
CA GLY A 141 -20.15 -0.16 2.06
C GLY A 141 -20.38 0.68 3.32
N ASP A 142 -19.90 0.25 4.47
CA ASP A 142 -20.01 1.03 5.71
C ASP A 142 -19.13 2.29 5.67
N SER A 143 -19.46 3.23 6.57
CA SER A 143 -18.63 4.40 6.82
C SER A 143 -18.52 4.70 8.31
N PHE A 144 -17.34 5.13 8.74
CA PHE A 144 -17.05 5.51 10.11
C PHE A 144 -16.12 6.73 10.16
N LYS A 145 -15.78 7.20 11.36
CA LYS A 145 -14.88 8.33 11.54
C LYS A 145 -13.70 7.96 12.43
N ILE A 146 -12.56 8.54 12.13
CA ILE A 146 -11.37 8.58 12.98
C ILE A 146 -11.00 10.05 13.10
N GLY A 147 -11.19 10.63 14.28
CA GLY A 147 -11.05 12.08 14.48
C GLY A 147 -11.87 12.89 13.47
N SER A 148 -11.20 13.73 12.70
CA SER A 148 -11.82 14.55 11.65
C SER A 148 -11.97 13.83 10.29
N LEU A 149 -11.40 12.64 10.16
CA LEU A 149 -11.41 11.87 8.93
C LEU A 149 -12.69 11.04 8.81
N LYS A 150 -13.29 11.06 7.64
CA LYS A 150 -14.38 10.15 7.28
C LYS A 150 -13.83 9.00 6.44
N ILE A 151 -14.05 7.79 6.90
CA ILE A 151 -13.62 6.56 6.25
C ILE A 151 -14.84 5.88 5.62
N LYS A 152 -14.69 5.41 4.38
CA LYS A 152 -15.66 4.57 3.69
C LYS A 152 -14.98 3.28 3.26
N THR A 153 -15.72 2.19 3.26
CA THR A 153 -15.24 0.87 2.82
C THR A 153 -15.91 0.44 1.52
N GLU A 154 -15.22 -0.35 0.72
CA GLU A 154 -15.75 -0.95 -0.51
C GLU A 154 -15.10 -2.32 -0.71
N SER A 155 -15.87 -3.31 -1.16
CA SER A 155 -15.34 -4.63 -1.50
C SER A 155 -14.47 -4.59 -2.75
N LEU A 156 -13.40 -5.35 -2.76
CA LEU A 156 -12.56 -5.57 -3.93
C LEU A 156 -12.69 -6.99 -4.45
N ILE A 157 -12.24 -7.22 -5.68
CA ILE A 157 -12.29 -8.54 -6.33
C ILE A 157 -10.96 -9.24 -6.09
N HIS A 158 -10.92 -10.08 -5.06
CA HIS A 158 -9.71 -10.80 -4.68
C HIS A 158 -10.06 -12.13 -3.98
N PRO A 159 -9.30 -13.23 -4.22
CA PRO A 159 -9.48 -14.46 -3.45
C PRO A 159 -9.34 -14.21 -1.95
N GLY A 160 -10.32 -14.64 -1.17
CA GLY A 160 -10.36 -14.40 0.28
C GLY A 160 -10.94 -13.06 0.70
N ASN A 161 -11.42 -12.25 -0.23
CA ASN A 161 -11.98 -10.90 -0.09
C ASN A 161 -10.94 -9.86 0.36
N SER A 162 -10.94 -8.72 -0.28
CA SER A 162 -10.16 -7.54 0.11
C SER A 162 -11.08 -6.33 0.22
N THR A 163 -10.68 -5.34 0.99
CA THR A 163 -11.45 -4.13 1.28
C THR A 163 -10.64 -2.89 0.93
N ALA A 164 -11.20 -2.04 0.07
CA ALA A 164 -10.66 -0.70 -0.15
C ALA A 164 -11.16 0.28 0.93
N TYR A 165 -10.32 1.26 1.23
CA TYR A 165 -10.62 2.35 2.14
C TYR A 165 -10.53 3.69 1.41
N ARG A 166 -11.60 4.49 1.50
CA ARG A 166 -11.61 5.89 1.07
C ARG A 166 -11.62 6.79 2.29
N VAL A 167 -10.58 7.61 2.43
CA VAL A 167 -10.42 8.60 3.50
C VAL A 167 -10.74 9.98 2.94
N GLU A 168 -11.63 10.71 3.60
CA GLU A 168 -12.08 12.04 3.18
C GLU A 168 -11.85 13.05 4.32
N LYS A 169 -11.26 14.21 3.97
CA LYS A 169 -11.15 15.39 4.83
C LYS A 169 -11.46 16.66 4.04
N GLY A 170 -12.55 17.35 4.37
CA GLY A 170 -12.98 18.51 3.61
C GLY A 170 -13.25 18.17 2.15
N LYS A 171 -12.44 18.74 1.23
CA LYS A 171 -12.52 18.47 -0.21
C LYS A 171 -11.46 17.48 -0.70
N LYS A 172 -10.57 17.03 0.17
CA LYS A 172 -9.49 16.09 -0.15
C LYS A 172 -9.94 14.66 0.06
N SER A 173 -9.45 13.76 -0.76
CA SER A 173 -9.74 12.33 -0.67
C SER A 173 -8.57 11.47 -1.11
N PHE A 174 -8.31 10.45 -0.30
CA PHE A 174 -7.32 9.41 -0.53
C PHE A 174 -8.01 8.06 -0.60
N ILE A 175 -7.57 7.17 -1.49
CA ILE A 175 -8.06 5.80 -1.56
C ILE A 175 -6.88 4.84 -1.53
N PHE A 176 -7.01 3.81 -0.71
CA PHE A 176 -6.13 2.64 -0.69
C PHE A 176 -6.92 1.42 -1.17
N ALA A 177 -6.48 0.80 -2.27
CA ALA A 177 -7.18 -0.28 -2.96
C ALA A 177 -6.18 -1.27 -3.55
N THR A 178 -5.45 -1.96 -2.68
CA THR A 178 -4.56 -3.06 -3.06
C THR A 178 -5.31 -4.39 -3.14
N ASP A 179 -4.73 -5.35 -3.85
CA ASP A 179 -5.27 -6.70 -4.01
C ASP A 179 -6.67 -6.70 -4.61
N THR A 180 -6.70 -6.36 -5.90
CA THR A 180 -7.93 -6.35 -6.67
C THR A 180 -7.68 -6.74 -8.10
N GLU A 181 -8.57 -7.55 -8.67
CA GLU A 181 -8.53 -7.95 -10.07
C GLU A 181 -9.56 -7.16 -10.88
N PHE A 182 -9.07 -6.29 -11.75
CA PHE A 182 -9.86 -5.65 -12.80
C PHE A 182 -9.48 -6.29 -14.13
N PHE A 183 -10.21 -7.30 -14.52
CA PHE A 183 -9.96 -8.06 -15.74
C PHE A 183 -11.24 -8.71 -16.28
N GLY A 184 -11.25 -9.09 -17.56
CA GLY A 184 -12.28 -9.91 -18.17
C GLY A 184 -13.32 -9.12 -18.98
N PRO A 185 -14.32 -9.84 -19.55
CA PRO A 185 -15.31 -9.26 -20.47
C PRO A 185 -16.24 -8.23 -19.80
N ASP A 186 -16.41 -8.31 -18.48
CA ASP A 186 -17.29 -7.43 -17.71
C ASP A 186 -16.56 -6.23 -17.11
N LEU A 187 -15.29 -5.99 -17.48
CA LEU A 187 -14.46 -4.94 -16.92
C LEU A 187 -15.14 -3.57 -16.94
N GLU A 188 -15.73 -3.19 -18.06
CA GLU A 188 -16.42 -1.90 -18.21
C GLU A 188 -17.59 -1.74 -17.23
N GLU A 189 -18.35 -2.80 -17.01
CA GLU A 189 -19.46 -2.82 -16.07
C GLU A 189 -18.96 -2.73 -14.61
N ILE A 190 -17.92 -3.47 -14.29
CA ILE A 190 -17.27 -3.43 -12.97
C ILE A 190 -16.75 -2.03 -12.67
N VAL A 191 -16.05 -1.40 -13.62
CA VAL A 191 -15.52 -0.02 -13.48
C VAL A 191 -16.64 0.97 -13.26
N LYS A 192 -17.76 0.89 -14.01
CA LYS A 192 -18.95 1.72 -13.82
C LYS A 192 -19.60 1.50 -12.45
N ARG A 193 -19.75 0.26 -12.02
CA ARG A 193 -20.35 -0.08 -10.71
C ARG A 193 -19.52 0.44 -9.53
N LYS A 194 -18.19 0.38 -9.63
CA LYS A 194 -17.25 0.86 -8.59
C LYS A 194 -17.04 2.38 -8.63
N ALA A 195 -17.43 3.06 -9.71
CA ALA A 195 -17.21 4.50 -9.88
C ALA A 195 -17.70 5.38 -8.69
N PRO A 196 -18.84 5.13 -8.02
CA PRO A 196 -19.28 5.96 -6.90
C PRO A 196 -18.25 6.03 -5.75
N PHE A 197 -17.48 4.97 -5.53
CA PHE A 197 -16.45 4.91 -4.50
C PHE A 197 -15.15 5.59 -4.95
N PHE A 198 -14.70 5.34 -6.18
CA PHE A 198 -13.38 5.78 -6.67
C PHE A 198 -13.36 7.19 -7.26
N LYS A 199 -14.48 7.66 -7.76
CA LYS A 199 -14.57 8.89 -8.56
C LYS A 199 -13.96 10.10 -7.88
N GLY A 200 -13.08 10.77 -8.64
CA GLY A 200 -12.54 12.09 -8.29
C GLY A 200 -11.59 12.07 -7.11
N ALA A 201 -11.02 10.93 -6.75
CA ALA A 201 -10.01 10.86 -5.69
C ALA A 201 -8.79 11.73 -6.03
N ASP A 202 -8.27 12.44 -5.02
CA ASP A 202 -7.04 13.23 -5.19
C ASP A 202 -5.82 12.31 -5.32
N CYS A 203 -5.83 11.18 -4.59
CA CYS A 203 -4.81 10.15 -4.70
C CYS A 203 -5.46 8.77 -4.54
N LEU A 204 -5.09 7.85 -5.44
CA LEU A 204 -5.44 6.43 -5.39
C LEU A 204 -4.16 5.61 -5.37
N ILE A 205 -3.93 4.85 -4.30
CA ILE A 205 -2.94 3.76 -4.29
C ILE A 205 -3.68 2.50 -4.70
N MET A 206 -3.22 1.85 -5.77
CA MET A 206 -3.92 0.71 -6.36
C MET A 206 -2.96 -0.40 -6.76
N ASP A 207 -3.44 -1.63 -6.63
CA ASP A 207 -2.83 -2.83 -7.19
C ASP A 207 -2.47 -2.66 -8.67
N ALA A 208 -1.24 -3.03 -9.00
CA ALA A 208 -0.71 -2.95 -10.36
C ALA A 208 0.42 -3.97 -10.56
N GLN A 209 0.16 -5.22 -10.15
CA GLN A 209 1.17 -6.26 -10.02
C GLN A 209 1.73 -6.72 -11.37
N TYR A 210 0.89 -6.77 -12.41
CA TYR A 210 1.20 -7.48 -13.65
C TYR A 210 1.37 -6.57 -14.86
N SER A 211 2.11 -7.08 -15.86
CA SER A 211 1.91 -6.68 -17.25
C SER A 211 0.58 -7.22 -17.79
N VAL A 212 0.08 -6.69 -18.90
CA VAL A 212 -1.15 -7.20 -19.54
C VAL A 212 -1.05 -8.70 -19.84
N LYS A 213 0.08 -9.15 -20.37
CA LYS A 213 0.32 -10.55 -20.71
C LYS A 213 0.31 -11.46 -19.49
N GLU A 214 0.85 -11.02 -18.37
CA GLU A 214 0.83 -11.79 -17.12
C GLU A 214 -0.57 -11.87 -16.53
N SER A 215 -1.35 -10.77 -16.56
CA SER A 215 -2.73 -10.79 -16.08
C SER A 215 -3.62 -11.76 -16.86
N GLU A 216 -3.40 -11.93 -18.18
CA GLU A 216 -4.09 -12.95 -18.98
C GLU A 216 -3.78 -14.38 -18.54
N GLN A 217 -2.57 -14.63 -18.04
CA GLN A 217 -2.13 -15.96 -17.59
C GLN A 217 -2.51 -16.25 -16.13
N LYS A 218 -2.79 -15.19 -15.36
CA LYS A 218 -3.03 -15.25 -13.91
C LYS A 218 -4.45 -14.80 -13.52
N ILE A 219 -5.43 -15.09 -14.40
CA ILE A 219 -6.85 -14.81 -14.14
C ILE A 219 -7.30 -15.54 -12.87
N GLY A 220 -7.99 -14.82 -11.98
CA GLY A 220 -8.44 -15.35 -10.70
C GLY A 220 -7.40 -15.31 -9.58
N TRP A 221 -6.21 -14.72 -9.83
CA TRP A 221 -5.20 -14.54 -8.80
C TRP A 221 -5.46 -13.27 -7.96
N GLY A 222 -6.34 -12.39 -8.44
CA GLY A 222 -6.82 -11.26 -7.66
C GLY A 222 -6.01 -9.97 -7.85
N HIS A 223 -5.28 -9.82 -8.96
CA HIS A 223 -4.41 -8.67 -9.20
C HIS A 223 -4.60 -8.05 -10.59
N THR A 224 -4.29 -6.76 -10.68
CA THR A 224 -4.51 -5.92 -11.88
C THR A 224 -3.19 -5.64 -12.61
N SER A 225 -3.24 -5.48 -13.93
CA SER A 225 -2.09 -4.98 -14.69
C SER A 225 -1.96 -3.46 -14.58
N MET A 226 -0.71 -2.93 -14.72
CA MET A 226 -0.46 -1.48 -14.67
C MET A 226 -1.30 -0.70 -15.70
N ILE A 227 -1.47 -1.24 -16.91
CA ILE A 227 -2.26 -0.61 -17.98
C ILE A 227 -3.73 -0.53 -17.62
N VAL A 228 -4.31 -1.60 -17.07
CA VAL A 228 -5.72 -1.60 -16.65
C VAL A 228 -5.94 -0.69 -15.44
N ALA A 229 -4.97 -0.60 -14.51
CA ALA A 229 -5.03 0.36 -13.42
C ALA A 229 -5.08 1.81 -13.93
N VAL A 230 -4.33 2.14 -14.97
CA VAL A 230 -4.40 3.47 -15.65
C VAL A 230 -5.77 3.69 -16.25
N ASP A 231 -6.33 2.74 -17.01
CA ASP A 231 -7.67 2.85 -17.60
C ASP A 231 -8.75 3.10 -16.53
N CYS A 232 -8.71 2.33 -15.44
CA CYS A 232 -9.63 2.49 -14.31
C CYS A 232 -9.51 3.88 -13.68
N ALA A 233 -8.30 4.33 -13.37
CA ALA A 233 -8.06 5.61 -12.72
C ALA A 233 -8.53 6.80 -13.61
N VAL A 234 -8.29 6.75 -14.92
CA VAL A 234 -8.78 7.76 -15.87
C VAL A 234 -10.30 7.74 -15.95
N ALA A 235 -10.93 6.57 -16.05
CA ALA A 235 -12.39 6.43 -16.08
C ALA A 235 -13.05 7.01 -14.80
N TRP A 236 -12.42 6.83 -13.66
CA TRP A 236 -12.87 7.39 -12.37
C TRP A 236 -12.46 8.84 -12.15
N LYS A 237 -11.72 9.46 -13.07
CA LYS A 237 -11.23 10.84 -12.94
C LYS A 237 -10.39 11.05 -11.67
N VAL A 238 -9.58 10.10 -11.33
CA VAL A 238 -8.57 10.18 -10.28
C VAL A 238 -7.51 11.20 -10.73
N LYS A 239 -6.96 12.00 -9.80
CA LYS A 239 -5.94 13.00 -10.14
C LYS A 239 -4.53 12.40 -10.14
N ARG A 240 -4.25 11.50 -9.18
CA ARG A 240 -2.96 10.82 -9.01
C ARG A 240 -3.18 9.34 -8.75
N LEU A 241 -2.53 8.50 -9.54
CA LEU A 241 -2.48 7.05 -9.36
C LEU A 241 -1.09 6.63 -8.89
N VAL A 242 -1.04 5.93 -7.78
CA VAL A 242 0.18 5.31 -7.24
C VAL A 242 0.06 3.80 -7.46
N LEU A 243 0.90 3.28 -8.34
CA LEU A 243 0.99 1.85 -8.65
C LEU A 243 1.76 1.14 -7.54
N THR A 244 1.18 0.10 -6.96
CA THR A 244 1.77 -0.67 -5.85
C THR A 244 1.56 -2.17 -6.03
N HIS A 245 1.97 -2.97 -5.05
CA HIS A 245 1.84 -4.42 -5.02
C HIS A 245 2.57 -5.09 -6.19
N HIS A 246 3.86 -4.76 -6.34
CA HIS A 246 4.67 -5.26 -7.46
C HIS A 246 4.92 -6.76 -7.34
N GLU A 247 4.95 -7.45 -8.49
CA GLU A 247 5.21 -8.89 -8.56
C GLU A 247 6.59 -9.21 -7.96
N PRO A 248 6.68 -10.07 -6.92
CA PRO A 248 7.95 -10.38 -6.28
C PRO A 248 9.01 -11.03 -7.20
N ALA A 249 8.57 -11.61 -8.32
CA ALA A 249 9.48 -12.18 -9.32
C ALA A 249 10.09 -11.13 -10.27
N HIS A 250 9.58 -9.89 -10.26
CA HIS A 250 10.14 -8.80 -11.07
C HIS A 250 11.35 -8.18 -10.37
N ASP A 251 12.41 -7.94 -11.13
CA ASP A 251 13.48 -7.05 -10.70
C ASP A 251 13.08 -5.58 -10.91
N ASP A 252 13.80 -4.68 -10.27
CA ASP A 252 13.53 -3.24 -10.35
C ASP A 252 13.53 -2.71 -11.80
N LEU A 253 14.38 -3.28 -12.66
CA LEU A 253 14.43 -2.90 -14.08
C LEU A 253 13.17 -3.31 -14.84
N THR A 254 12.63 -4.46 -14.53
CA THR A 254 11.37 -4.96 -15.11
C THR A 254 10.21 -4.07 -14.66
N THR A 255 10.10 -3.79 -13.38
CA THR A 255 9.06 -2.92 -12.82
C THR A 255 9.14 -1.49 -13.40
N MET A 256 10.35 -0.94 -13.56
CA MET A 256 10.53 0.37 -14.19
C MET A 256 10.15 0.39 -15.66
N ARG A 257 10.47 -0.67 -16.43
CA ARG A 257 10.03 -0.76 -17.84
C ARG A 257 8.52 -0.82 -17.94
N MET A 258 7.84 -1.56 -17.05
CA MET A 258 6.38 -1.60 -16.99
C MET A 258 5.79 -0.21 -16.68
N LEU A 259 6.43 0.57 -15.81
CA LEU A 259 6.04 1.97 -15.56
C LEU A 259 6.22 2.83 -16.81
N GLU A 260 7.35 2.71 -17.52
CA GLU A 260 7.60 3.45 -18.76
C GLU A 260 6.55 3.12 -19.85
N GLU A 261 6.18 1.84 -19.98
CA GLU A 261 5.11 1.38 -20.87
C GLU A 261 3.75 1.97 -20.45
N ALA A 262 3.43 1.94 -19.15
CA ALA A 262 2.19 2.52 -18.63
C ALA A 262 2.13 4.05 -18.83
N GLN A 263 3.25 4.75 -18.66
CA GLN A 263 3.34 6.20 -18.91
C GLN A 263 3.16 6.52 -20.40
N ALA A 264 3.82 5.78 -21.28
CA ALA A 264 3.68 5.95 -22.74
C ALA A 264 2.22 5.70 -23.18
N TYR A 265 1.58 4.66 -22.64
CA TYR A 265 0.17 4.37 -22.89
C TYR A 265 -0.74 5.51 -22.42
N LEU A 266 -0.51 6.03 -21.21
CA LEU A 266 -1.25 7.17 -20.65
C LEU A 266 -1.13 8.41 -21.55
N ASP A 267 0.08 8.72 -22.00
CA ASP A 267 0.35 9.91 -22.81
C ASP A 267 -0.29 9.80 -24.20
N GLU A 268 -0.16 8.65 -24.86
CA GLU A 268 -0.74 8.40 -26.17
C GLU A 268 -2.28 8.41 -26.15
N ARG A 269 -2.87 7.71 -25.18
CA ARG A 269 -4.32 7.46 -25.18
C ARG A 269 -5.11 8.54 -24.46
N TYR A 270 -4.54 9.16 -23.44
CA TYR A 270 -5.26 10.05 -22.53
C TYR A 270 -4.65 11.45 -22.39
N ALA A 271 -3.62 11.78 -23.18
CA ALA A 271 -2.95 13.08 -23.18
C ALA A 271 -2.49 13.52 -21.77
N GLY A 272 -1.94 12.59 -20.98
CA GLY A 272 -1.38 12.88 -19.66
C GLY A 272 -2.39 13.38 -18.61
N LYS A 273 -3.63 12.96 -18.68
CA LYS A 273 -4.71 13.42 -17.76
C LYS A 273 -4.61 12.92 -16.33
N LEU A 274 -3.60 12.13 -16.00
CA LEU A 274 -3.40 11.48 -14.72
C LEU A 274 -1.94 11.64 -14.32
N GLU A 275 -1.66 11.98 -13.08
CA GLU A 275 -0.31 11.86 -12.53
C GLU A 275 -0.07 10.40 -12.14
N LEU A 276 0.96 9.77 -12.72
CA LEU A 276 1.30 8.37 -12.50
C LEU A 276 2.57 8.27 -11.67
N ILE A 277 2.52 7.51 -10.58
CA ILE A 277 3.63 7.29 -9.65
C ILE A 277 3.81 5.80 -9.43
N LEU A 278 5.05 5.33 -9.38
CA LEU A 278 5.41 4.00 -8.92
C LEU A 278 5.73 4.06 -7.43
N ALA A 279 5.06 3.27 -6.60
CA ALA A 279 5.34 3.20 -5.17
C ALA A 279 6.75 2.63 -4.92
N ARG A 280 7.46 3.25 -3.98
CA ARG A 280 8.78 2.80 -3.50
C ARG A 280 8.84 2.88 -1.99
N GLU A 281 9.68 2.05 -1.39
CA GLU A 281 9.87 2.03 0.05
C GLU A 281 10.40 3.37 0.58
N GLY A 282 9.64 3.97 1.49
CA GLY A 282 10.00 5.20 2.17
C GLY A 282 9.68 6.48 1.43
N ASP A 283 9.03 6.41 0.26
CA ASP A 283 8.51 7.59 -0.42
C ASP A 283 7.39 8.24 0.41
N THR A 284 7.33 9.56 0.36
CA THR A 284 6.26 10.36 0.95
C THR A 284 5.58 11.19 -0.14
N ILE A 285 4.25 11.11 -0.18
CA ILE A 285 3.43 11.80 -1.18
C ILE A 285 2.49 12.76 -0.45
N GLU A 286 2.53 14.04 -0.79
CA GLU A 286 1.58 15.04 -0.30
C GLU A 286 0.29 15.03 -1.14
N ILE A 287 -0.88 15.09 -0.47
CA ILE A 287 -2.20 15.03 -1.10
C ILE A 287 -2.92 16.36 -0.98
#